data_8a5153765250ce9a92b0e9aa1d6f30c3
#
_entry.id   8a5153765250ce9a92b0e9aa1d6f30c3
#
_cell.length_a   1.000
_cell.length_b   1.000
_cell.length_c   1.000
_cell.angle_alpha   90.00
_cell.angle_beta   90.00
_cell.angle_gamma   90.00
#
_symmetry.space_group_name_H-M   'P 1'
#
loop_
_entity.id
_entity.type
_entity.pdbx_description
1 polymer ?
#
loop_
_entity_poly.entity_id
_entity_poly.type
_entity_poly.pdbx_seq_one_letter_code
_entity_poly.pdbx_strand_id
1 'polypeptide(L)'
;MAALFFSIGFVTWLNGPLITFVQVAFNLSDVASFLVPVCFYLAYFVFPLPATLLSKRIGLRHGLVVSLAIMALGTGLFGECVNARWYAGALSGLTVIGAGLSLLQITINPYVSFLGDHDRAAQRIAIMGVANKFAGIVAPALFAIIVMPHVGDVAASIHNTPAGPERDAILTGFTNAVHTPYRVMAGLLGLLAFLVARSSLPEITMEQDVPAQRPGRRRNSLRLATGVLAMFLYVGIEVLAGDAIGLFGRSYGLSLDVTKYLTAMTLASMMAGYLVGMVVVPRFISQERYMIVSCIVGVLICLIALTTHGIAPVLCVALLGFTNAMILPALFPIVLAEAGADGAKATAFLVMAFSGGAVLPQIFVHLIPELGTTSAFMGLVIPSYLFIGLWMTVILIKTQPTLANLVKTPAGAPEA
;
A
#
# COMPACT_ATOMS: atom_id res chain seq x y z
N MET A 1 -13.44 -6.40 -12.56
CA MET A 1 -13.01 -5.64 -11.37
C MET A 1 -11.99 -6.39 -10.52
N ALA A 2 -12.23 -7.64 -10.10
CA ALA A 2 -11.25 -8.42 -9.31
C ALA A 2 -9.85 -8.46 -9.95
N ALA A 3 -9.76 -8.66 -11.27
CA ALA A 3 -8.48 -8.65 -12.00
C ALA A 3 -7.74 -7.30 -11.90
N LEU A 4 -8.45 -6.17 -11.85
CA LEU A 4 -7.84 -4.85 -11.67
C LEU A 4 -7.25 -4.71 -10.27
N PHE A 5 -7.99 -5.12 -9.22
CA PHE A 5 -7.48 -5.10 -7.86
C PHE A 5 -6.33 -6.10 -7.64
N PHE A 6 -6.39 -7.25 -8.31
CA PHE A 6 -5.28 -8.19 -8.34
C PHE A 6 -4.04 -7.54 -8.97
N SER A 7 -4.19 -6.86 -10.11
CA SER A 7 -3.06 -6.15 -10.77
C SER A 7 -2.47 -5.04 -9.88
N ILE A 8 -3.32 -4.30 -9.16
CA ILE A 8 -2.85 -3.30 -8.18
C ILE A 8 -1.98 -3.97 -7.12
N GLY A 9 -2.50 -5.03 -6.48
CA GLY A 9 -1.77 -5.74 -5.42
C GLY A 9 -0.49 -6.37 -5.93
N PHE A 10 -0.54 -7.01 -7.12
CA PHE A 10 0.62 -7.65 -7.74
C PHE A 10 1.76 -6.67 -7.96
N VAL A 11 1.48 -5.53 -8.58
CA VAL A 11 2.51 -4.52 -8.89
C VAL A 11 3.01 -3.80 -7.63
N THR A 12 2.11 -3.45 -6.71
CA THR A 12 2.48 -2.70 -5.50
C THR A 12 3.43 -3.49 -4.60
N TRP A 13 3.13 -4.77 -4.36
CA TRP A 13 3.85 -5.58 -3.38
C TRP A 13 5.13 -6.24 -3.93
N LEU A 14 5.47 -6.00 -5.19
CA LEU A 14 6.78 -6.37 -5.74
C LEU A 14 7.93 -5.51 -5.17
N ASN A 15 7.64 -4.32 -4.62
CA ASN A 15 8.68 -3.43 -4.12
C ASN A 15 9.56 -4.07 -3.05
N GLY A 16 8.99 -4.87 -2.14
CA GLY A 16 9.75 -5.53 -1.07
C GLY A 16 10.91 -6.39 -1.59
N PRO A 17 10.67 -7.46 -2.35
CA PRO A 17 11.75 -8.26 -2.93
C PRO A 17 12.56 -7.50 -3.99
N LEU A 18 11.97 -6.49 -4.63
CA LEU A 18 12.66 -5.66 -5.61
C LEU A 18 13.77 -4.81 -4.98
N ILE A 19 13.61 -4.31 -3.75
CA ILE A 19 14.66 -3.63 -2.99
C ILE A 19 15.90 -4.55 -2.89
N THR A 20 15.72 -5.79 -2.46
CA THR A 20 16.82 -6.76 -2.34
C THR A 20 17.43 -7.08 -3.72
N PHE A 21 16.59 -7.25 -4.75
CA PHE A 21 17.04 -7.51 -6.12
C PHE A 21 17.93 -6.39 -6.65
N VAL A 22 17.49 -5.13 -6.61
CA VAL A 22 18.26 -4.00 -7.14
C VAL A 22 19.54 -3.77 -6.34
N GLN A 23 19.49 -4.03 -5.03
CA GLN A 23 20.67 -3.93 -4.18
C GLN A 23 21.79 -4.86 -4.66
N VAL A 24 21.47 -6.11 -4.98
CA VAL A 24 22.43 -7.09 -5.50
C VAL A 24 22.80 -6.77 -6.96
N ALA A 25 21.79 -6.52 -7.82
CA ALA A 25 21.96 -6.31 -9.25
C ALA A 25 22.83 -5.09 -9.61
N PHE A 26 22.73 -4.01 -8.81
CA PHE A 26 23.47 -2.76 -9.03
C PHE A 26 24.54 -2.50 -7.98
N ASN A 27 24.75 -3.44 -7.04
CA ASN A 27 25.69 -3.31 -5.92
C ASN A 27 25.48 -2.01 -5.12
N LEU A 28 24.26 -1.79 -4.65
CA LEU A 28 23.85 -0.55 -3.99
C LEU A 28 23.96 -0.64 -2.46
N SER A 29 24.10 0.54 -1.84
CA SER A 29 23.88 0.69 -0.39
C SER A 29 22.38 0.50 -0.04
N ASP A 30 22.08 0.27 1.24
CA ASP A 30 20.70 0.19 1.72
C ASP A 30 19.92 1.46 1.37
N VAL A 31 20.49 2.64 1.61
CA VAL A 31 19.87 3.94 1.29
C VAL A 31 19.52 4.06 -0.20
N ALA A 32 20.45 3.67 -1.08
CA ALA A 32 20.23 3.75 -2.52
C ALA A 32 19.19 2.72 -3.01
N SER A 33 19.15 1.51 -2.43
CA SER A 33 18.15 0.50 -2.80
C SER A 33 16.73 0.90 -2.39
N PHE A 34 16.58 1.66 -1.29
CA PHE A 34 15.29 2.21 -0.85
C PHE A 34 14.79 3.39 -1.70
N LEU A 35 15.50 3.83 -2.73
CA LEU A 35 14.94 4.70 -3.78
C LEU A 35 13.83 3.98 -4.58
N VAL A 36 13.77 2.65 -4.58
CA VAL A 36 12.69 1.87 -5.20
C VAL A 36 11.32 2.28 -4.66
N PRO A 37 11.00 2.11 -3.37
CA PRO A 37 9.73 2.58 -2.83
C PRO A 37 9.58 4.11 -2.91
N VAL A 38 10.67 4.90 -2.80
CA VAL A 38 10.60 6.35 -2.95
C VAL A 38 10.04 6.73 -4.32
N CYS A 39 10.64 6.27 -5.41
CA CYS A 39 10.20 6.60 -6.77
C CYS A 39 8.79 6.10 -7.05
N PHE A 40 8.44 4.93 -6.53
CA PHE A 40 7.11 4.33 -6.69
C PHE A 40 6.02 5.11 -5.92
N TYR A 41 6.22 5.32 -4.61
CA TYR A 41 5.20 5.95 -3.76
C TYR A 41 5.19 7.48 -3.85
N LEU A 42 6.28 8.14 -4.25
CA LEU A 42 6.29 9.58 -4.48
C LEU A 42 5.34 9.97 -5.63
N ALA A 43 5.14 9.07 -6.59
CA ALA A 43 4.16 9.26 -7.65
C ALA A 43 2.74 9.46 -7.09
N TYR A 44 2.39 8.83 -5.97
CA TYR A 44 1.11 9.06 -5.27
C TYR A 44 1.00 10.44 -4.63
N PHE A 45 2.10 11.14 -4.42
CA PHE A 45 2.04 12.54 -3.99
C PHE A 45 1.83 13.49 -5.16
N VAL A 46 2.51 13.24 -6.27
CA VAL A 46 2.55 14.16 -7.43
C VAL A 46 1.30 14.03 -8.32
N PHE A 47 0.84 12.80 -8.59
CA PHE A 47 -0.12 12.54 -9.67
C PHE A 47 -1.61 12.52 -9.29
N PRO A 48 -2.08 12.41 -8.03
CA PRO A 48 -3.51 12.30 -7.75
C PRO A 48 -4.34 13.50 -8.21
N LEU A 49 -3.84 14.73 -8.07
CA LEU A 49 -4.55 15.92 -8.55
C LEU A 49 -4.66 15.97 -10.08
N PRO A 50 -3.57 15.81 -10.85
CA PRO A 50 -3.66 15.64 -12.31
C PRO A 50 -4.55 14.45 -12.73
N ALA A 51 -4.46 13.31 -12.03
CA ALA A 51 -5.27 12.13 -12.29
C ALA A 51 -6.78 12.39 -12.10
N THR A 52 -7.13 13.13 -11.04
CA THR A 52 -8.53 13.53 -10.78
C THR A 52 -9.04 14.44 -11.89
N LEU A 53 -8.24 15.41 -12.34
CA LEU A 53 -8.61 16.30 -13.46
C LEU A 53 -8.77 15.53 -14.77
N LEU A 54 -7.87 14.59 -15.03
CA LEU A 54 -7.94 13.73 -16.20
C LEU A 54 -9.20 12.86 -16.17
N SER A 55 -9.46 12.17 -15.05
CA SER A 55 -10.63 11.29 -14.88
C SER A 55 -11.96 12.04 -15.05
N LYS A 56 -12.04 13.31 -14.63
CA LYS A 56 -13.21 14.15 -14.85
C LYS A 56 -13.46 14.42 -16.35
N ARG A 57 -12.39 14.52 -17.15
CA ARG A 57 -12.49 14.81 -18.58
C ARG A 57 -12.80 13.58 -19.42
N ILE A 58 -12.14 12.46 -19.12
CA ILE A 58 -12.23 11.25 -19.96
C ILE A 58 -13.21 10.20 -19.43
N GLY A 59 -13.75 10.39 -18.20
CA GLY A 59 -14.61 9.43 -17.55
C GLY A 59 -13.83 8.31 -16.83
N LEU A 60 -14.52 7.53 -15.98
CA LEU A 60 -13.89 6.53 -15.14
C LEU A 60 -13.39 5.32 -15.94
N ARG A 61 -14.17 4.81 -16.92
CA ARG A 61 -13.78 3.66 -17.73
C ARG A 61 -12.52 3.94 -18.55
N HIS A 62 -12.48 5.07 -19.26
CA HIS A 62 -11.29 5.47 -20.01
C HIS A 62 -10.11 5.73 -19.07
N GLY A 63 -10.36 6.26 -17.86
CA GLY A 63 -9.35 6.39 -16.81
C GLY A 63 -8.73 5.05 -16.41
N LEU A 64 -9.53 3.96 -16.29
CA LEU A 64 -9.02 2.61 -16.05
C LEU A 64 -8.11 2.12 -17.19
N VAL A 65 -8.52 2.35 -18.45
CA VAL A 65 -7.72 1.95 -19.64
C VAL A 65 -6.39 2.68 -19.68
N VAL A 66 -6.43 4.00 -19.53
CA VAL A 66 -5.22 4.86 -19.56
C VAL A 66 -4.26 4.49 -18.42
N SER A 67 -4.78 4.26 -17.21
CA SER A 67 -3.96 3.88 -16.07
C SER A 67 -3.21 2.57 -16.29
N LEU A 68 -3.89 1.55 -16.82
CA LEU A 68 -3.28 0.26 -17.14
C LEU A 68 -2.24 0.37 -18.28
N ALA A 69 -2.50 1.21 -19.29
CA ALA A 69 -1.55 1.47 -20.36
C ALA A 69 -0.27 2.16 -19.82
N ILE A 70 -0.42 3.15 -18.94
CA ILE A 70 0.72 3.82 -18.28
C ILE A 70 1.50 2.80 -17.44
N MET A 71 0.81 1.95 -16.67
CA MET A 71 1.46 0.89 -15.89
C MET A 71 2.21 -0.10 -16.77
N ALA A 72 1.62 -0.52 -17.90
CA ALA A 72 2.27 -1.41 -18.86
C ALA A 72 3.55 -0.80 -19.43
N LEU A 73 3.50 0.47 -19.84
CA LEU A 73 4.66 1.22 -20.33
C LEU A 73 5.75 1.34 -19.27
N GLY A 74 5.39 1.73 -18.04
CA GLY A 74 6.34 1.84 -16.93
C GLY A 74 6.98 0.50 -16.56
N THR A 75 6.21 -0.59 -16.60
CA THR A 75 6.68 -1.96 -16.35
C THR A 75 7.66 -2.42 -17.43
N GLY A 76 7.36 -2.15 -18.70
CA GLY A 76 8.28 -2.44 -19.82
C GLY A 76 9.56 -1.62 -19.70
N LEU A 77 9.44 -0.31 -19.43
CA LEU A 77 10.59 0.58 -19.23
C LEU A 77 11.49 0.11 -18.10
N PHE A 78 10.90 -0.28 -16.95
CA PHE A 78 11.67 -0.81 -15.83
C PHE A 78 12.48 -2.05 -16.25
N GLY A 79 11.84 -3.04 -16.88
CA GLY A 79 12.49 -4.27 -17.29
C GLY A 79 13.65 -4.05 -18.29
N GLU A 80 13.47 -3.15 -19.27
CA GLU A 80 14.51 -2.81 -20.25
C GLU A 80 15.68 -2.06 -19.59
N CYS A 81 15.39 -1.09 -18.69
CA CYS A 81 16.44 -0.33 -18.02
C CYS A 81 17.24 -1.19 -17.02
N VAL A 82 16.60 -2.15 -16.33
CA VAL A 82 17.32 -3.12 -15.48
C VAL A 82 18.21 -4.01 -16.34
N ASN A 83 17.71 -4.52 -17.46
CA ASN A 83 18.47 -5.33 -18.39
C ASN A 83 19.68 -4.56 -18.95
N ALA A 84 19.52 -3.28 -19.25
CA ALA A 84 20.59 -2.38 -19.67
C ALA A 84 21.51 -1.93 -18.52
N ARG A 85 21.30 -2.41 -17.29
CA ARG A 85 22.01 -2.02 -16.08
C ARG A 85 21.99 -0.49 -15.82
N TRP A 86 20.89 0.15 -16.17
CA TRP A 86 20.67 1.59 -15.98
C TRP A 86 19.71 1.87 -14.84
N TYR A 87 20.25 2.03 -13.62
CA TYR A 87 19.44 2.18 -12.40
C TYR A 87 18.52 3.41 -12.43
N ALA A 88 19.00 4.57 -12.87
CA ALA A 88 18.18 5.79 -12.95
C ALA A 88 16.99 5.62 -13.92
N GLY A 89 17.20 4.90 -15.03
CA GLY A 89 16.12 4.51 -15.95
C GLY A 89 15.12 3.56 -15.30
N ALA A 90 15.60 2.58 -14.52
CA ALA A 90 14.73 1.68 -13.76
C ALA A 90 13.86 2.45 -12.74
N LEU A 91 14.43 3.40 -12.00
CA LEU A 91 13.69 4.27 -11.09
C LEU A 91 12.63 5.11 -11.81
N SER A 92 12.93 5.63 -13.02
CA SER A 92 11.95 6.33 -13.84
C SER A 92 10.79 5.42 -14.26
N GLY A 93 11.08 4.16 -14.60
CA GLY A 93 10.06 3.14 -14.86
C GLY A 93 9.12 2.93 -13.68
N LEU A 94 9.66 2.84 -12.44
CA LEU A 94 8.86 2.75 -11.21
C LEU A 94 7.99 3.98 -10.98
N THR A 95 8.50 5.18 -11.26
CA THR A 95 7.72 6.41 -11.16
C THR A 95 6.55 6.41 -12.15
N VAL A 96 6.75 5.93 -13.37
CA VAL A 96 5.69 5.79 -14.38
C VAL A 96 4.65 4.76 -13.93
N ILE A 97 5.07 3.62 -13.37
CA ILE A 97 4.14 2.63 -12.78
C ILE A 97 3.31 3.28 -11.67
N GLY A 98 3.95 3.99 -10.74
CA GLY A 98 3.29 4.69 -9.64
C GLY A 98 2.29 5.75 -10.13
N ALA A 99 2.61 6.48 -11.21
CA ALA A 99 1.69 7.43 -11.83
C ALA A 99 0.45 6.73 -12.40
N GLY A 100 0.63 5.60 -13.10
CA GLY A 100 -0.48 4.77 -13.58
C GLY A 100 -1.33 4.22 -12.44
N LEU A 101 -0.71 3.73 -11.36
CA LEU A 101 -1.40 3.26 -10.15
C LEU A 101 -2.16 4.38 -9.45
N SER A 102 -1.62 5.58 -9.36
CA SER A 102 -2.31 6.76 -8.81
C SER A 102 -3.61 7.04 -9.57
N LEU A 103 -3.57 7.06 -10.91
CA LEU A 103 -4.76 7.20 -11.74
C LEU A 103 -5.74 6.04 -11.56
N LEU A 104 -5.22 4.81 -11.48
CA LEU A 104 -6.04 3.62 -11.27
C LEU A 104 -6.79 3.68 -9.94
N GLN A 105 -6.14 4.08 -8.85
CA GLN A 105 -6.76 4.23 -7.53
C GLN A 105 -7.85 5.30 -7.51
N ILE A 106 -7.64 6.43 -8.20
CA ILE A 106 -8.63 7.51 -8.31
C ILE A 106 -9.88 7.05 -9.10
N THR A 107 -9.72 6.16 -10.07
CA THR A 107 -10.81 5.73 -10.96
C THR A 107 -11.52 4.48 -10.46
N ILE A 108 -10.81 3.50 -9.91
CA ILE A 108 -11.36 2.18 -9.61
C ILE A 108 -12.28 2.18 -8.39
N ASN A 109 -11.94 2.92 -7.33
CA ASN A 109 -12.70 2.92 -6.09
C ASN A 109 -14.11 3.51 -6.28
N PRO A 110 -14.29 4.70 -6.90
CA PRO A 110 -15.61 5.19 -7.26
C PRO A 110 -16.32 4.22 -8.21
N TYR A 111 -15.63 3.71 -9.23
CA TYR A 111 -16.22 2.83 -10.23
C TYR A 111 -16.86 1.58 -9.60
N VAL A 112 -16.15 0.90 -8.68
CA VAL A 112 -16.68 -0.27 -7.95
C VAL A 112 -17.88 0.10 -7.08
N SER A 113 -17.89 1.30 -6.52
CA SER A 113 -19.01 1.78 -5.69
C SER A 113 -20.29 1.96 -6.51
N PHE A 114 -20.18 2.38 -7.78
CA PHE A 114 -21.32 2.58 -8.69
C PHE A 114 -21.82 1.30 -9.38
N LEU A 115 -21.03 0.24 -9.43
CA LEU A 115 -21.41 -1.03 -10.04
C LEU A 115 -22.33 -1.84 -9.13
N GLY A 116 -23.66 -1.75 -9.32
CA GLY A 116 -24.68 -2.54 -8.60
C GLY A 116 -25.23 -1.82 -7.37
N ASP A 117 -25.99 -2.57 -6.52
CA ASP A 117 -26.74 -2.01 -5.40
C ASP A 117 -25.85 -1.25 -4.42
N HIS A 118 -26.28 -0.05 -4.04
CA HIS A 118 -25.57 0.84 -3.11
C HIS A 118 -25.29 0.18 -1.76
N ASP A 119 -26.28 -0.57 -1.24
CA ASP A 119 -26.19 -1.23 0.08
C ASP A 119 -25.10 -2.32 0.13
N ARG A 120 -24.67 -2.83 -1.03
CA ARG A 120 -23.62 -3.85 -1.15
C ARG A 120 -22.26 -3.31 -1.59
N ALA A 121 -22.11 -1.99 -1.69
CA ALA A 121 -20.85 -1.38 -2.12
C ALA A 121 -19.67 -1.76 -1.23
N ALA A 122 -19.84 -1.71 0.10
CA ALA A 122 -18.81 -2.10 1.07
C ALA A 122 -18.38 -3.57 0.92
N GLN A 123 -19.34 -4.48 0.69
CA GLN A 123 -19.05 -5.90 0.45
C GLN A 123 -18.25 -6.11 -0.84
N ARG A 124 -18.60 -5.39 -1.92
CA ARG A 124 -17.84 -5.46 -3.18
C ARG A 124 -16.42 -4.98 -3.01
N ILE A 125 -16.20 -3.85 -2.32
CA ILE A 125 -14.86 -3.31 -2.05
C ILE A 125 -14.06 -4.28 -1.20
N ALA A 126 -14.67 -4.93 -0.20
CA ALA A 126 -13.99 -5.94 0.63
C ALA A 126 -13.54 -7.15 -0.18
N ILE A 127 -14.41 -7.69 -1.07
CA ILE A 127 -14.03 -8.80 -1.96
C ILE A 127 -12.87 -8.40 -2.89
N MET A 128 -12.90 -7.17 -3.42
CA MET A 128 -11.81 -6.64 -4.24
C MET A 128 -10.51 -6.50 -3.42
N GLY A 129 -10.61 -6.08 -2.15
CA GLY A 129 -9.49 -6.00 -1.23
C GLY A 129 -8.83 -7.37 -1.00
N VAL A 130 -9.61 -8.45 -0.88
CA VAL A 130 -9.08 -9.83 -0.79
C VAL A 130 -8.28 -10.19 -2.04
N ALA A 131 -8.80 -9.88 -3.25
CA ALA A 131 -8.06 -10.13 -4.49
C ALA A 131 -6.72 -9.37 -4.55
N ASN A 132 -6.70 -8.12 -4.06
CA ASN A 132 -5.49 -7.31 -3.95
C ASN A 132 -4.45 -7.94 -3.00
N LYS A 133 -4.87 -8.38 -1.80
CA LYS A 133 -3.97 -8.97 -0.82
C LYS A 133 -3.49 -10.37 -1.24
N PHE A 134 -4.34 -11.15 -1.88
CA PHE A 134 -3.92 -12.43 -2.47
C PHE A 134 -2.83 -12.23 -3.54
N ALA A 135 -3.00 -11.26 -4.43
CA ALA A 135 -1.98 -10.88 -5.38
C ALA A 135 -0.68 -10.43 -4.70
N GLY A 136 -0.82 -9.68 -3.59
CA GLY A 136 0.30 -9.24 -2.76
C GLY A 136 1.10 -10.38 -2.13
N ILE A 137 0.50 -11.54 -1.86
CA ILE A 137 1.22 -12.75 -1.40
C ILE A 137 1.91 -13.42 -2.59
N VAL A 138 1.17 -13.58 -3.68
CA VAL A 138 1.63 -14.32 -4.89
C VAL A 138 2.78 -13.60 -5.56
N ALA A 139 2.72 -12.28 -5.71
CA ALA A 139 3.72 -11.51 -6.47
C ALA A 139 5.13 -11.58 -5.87
N PRO A 140 5.38 -11.30 -4.57
CA PRO A 140 6.69 -11.46 -3.96
C PRO A 140 7.20 -12.89 -3.99
N ALA A 141 6.31 -13.88 -3.75
CA ALA A 141 6.68 -15.29 -3.78
C ALA A 141 7.11 -15.74 -5.19
N LEU A 142 6.35 -15.39 -6.23
CA LEU A 142 6.72 -15.68 -7.60
C LEU A 142 8.02 -14.98 -8.01
N PHE A 143 8.17 -13.71 -7.62
CA PHE A 143 9.40 -12.96 -7.90
C PHE A 143 10.62 -13.62 -7.26
N ALA A 144 10.50 -14.03 -5.99
CA ALA A 144 11.57 -14.71 -5.26
C ALA A 144 11.96 -16.04 -5.91
N ILE A 145 10.98 -16.80 -6.43
CA ILE A 145 11.23 -18.11 -7.07
C ILE A 145 11.80 -17.95 -8.48
N ILE A 146 11.25 -17.03 -9.27
CA ILE A 146 11.57 -16.92 -10.72
C ILE A 146 12.79 -16.04 -10.94
N VAL A 147 12.87 -14.90 -10.24
CA VAL A 147 13.87 -13.85 -10.48
C VAL A 147 15.08 -13.98 -9.57
N MET A 148 14.87 -14.47 -8.34
CA MET A 148 15.91 -14.52 -7.30
C MET A 148 16.22 -15.96 -6.82
N PRO A 149 16.29 -16.98 -7.71
CA PRO A 149 16.77 -18.29 -7.28
C PRO A 149 18.24 -18.13 -6.84
N HIS A 150 18.59 -18.72 -5.69
CA HIS A 150 19.98 -18.70 -5.16
C HIS A 150 20.59 -17.29 -5.05
N VAL A 151 19.79 -16.28 -4.68
CA VAL A 151 20.27 -14.89 -4.58
C VAL A 151 21.43 -14.73 -3.60
N GLY A 152 21.51 -15.57 -2.56
CA GLY A 152 22.62 -15.60 -1.62
C GLY A 152 23.93 -16.01 -2.30
N ASP A 153 23.93 -17.04 -3.14
CA ASP A 153 25.09 -17.50 -3.86
C ASP A 153 25.56 -16.47 -4.91
N VAL A 154 24.60 -15.83 -5.58
CA VAL A 154 24.89 -14.75 -6.54
C VAL A 154 25.55 -13.57 -5.83
N ALA A 155 25.01 -13.14 -4.70
CA ALA A 155 25.58 -12.05 -3.91
C ALA A 155 26.99 -12.37 -3.39
N ALA A 156 27.20 -13.59 -2.91
CA ALA A 156 28.53 -14.08 -2.49
C ALA A 156 29.52 -14.11 -3.66
N SER A 157 29.09 -14.60 -4.83
CA SER A 157 29.92 -14.63 -6.04
C SER A 157 30.33 -13.22 -6.47
N ILE A 158 29.41 -12.26 -6.47
CA ILE A 158 29.69 -10.85 -6.80
C ILE A 158 30.69 -10.24 -5.78
N HIS A 159 30.55 -10.58 -4.48
CA HIS A 159 31.45 -10.06 -3.45
C HIS A 159 32.88 -10.61 -3.57
N ASN A 160 32.99 -11.89 -3.91
CA ASN A 160 34.29 -12.61 -4.00
C ASN A 160 35.00 -12.44 -5.34
N THR A 161 34.29 -11.98 -6.40
CA THR A 161 34.88 -11.77 -7.71
C THR A 161 35.38 -10.33 -7.87
N PRO A 162 36.66 -10.12 -8.21
CA PRO A 162 37.20 -8.79 -8.49
C PRO A 162 36.45 -8.08 -9.61
N ALA A 163 36.48 -6.75 -9.62
CA ALA A 163 35.91 -5.97 -10.72
C ALA A 163 36.55 -6.35 -12.06
N GLY A 164 35.74 -6.76 -13.03
CA GLY A 164 36.20 -7.23 -14.34
C GLY A 164 35.11 -7.99 -15.12
N PRO A 165 35.48 -8.52 -16.31
CA PRO A 165 34.51 -9.16 -17.21
C PRO A 165 33.71 -10.31 -16.58
N GLU A 166 34.34 -11.07 -15.68
CA GLU A 166 33.68 -12.21 -15.00
C GLU A 166 32.58 -11.72 -14.06
N ARG A 167 32.85 -10.72 -13.23
CA ARG A 167 31.85 -10.09 -12.36
C ARG A 167 30.73 -9.43 -13.16
N ASP A 168 31.06 -8.80 -14.28
CA ASP A 168 30.06 -8.20 -15.18
C ASP A 168 29.16 -9.24 -15.83
N ALA A 169 29.71 -10.42 -16.17
CA ALA A 169 28.90 -11.54 -16.68
C ALA A 169 27.90 -12.04 -15.63
N ILE A 170 28.32 -12.20 -14.36
CA ILE A 170 27.43 -12.61 -13.26
C ILE A 170 26.31 -11.59 -13.08
N LEU A 171 26.65 -10.28 -13.01
CA LEU A 171 25.67 -9.20 -12.88
C LEU A 171 24.69 -9.15 -14.05
N THR A 172 25.18 -9.30 -15.28
CA THR A 172 24.35 -9.32 -16.49
C THR A 172 23.40 -10.52 -16.48
N GLY A 173 23.88 -11.69 -16.09
CA GLY A 173 23.02 -12.88 -15.95
C GLY A 173 21.90 -12.67 -14.93
N PHE A 174 22.22 -12.06 -13.80
CA PHE A 174 21.25 -11.78 -12.75
C PHE A 174 20.23 -10.70 -13.15
N THR A 175 20.65 -9.62 -13.81
CA THR A 175 19.72 -8.57 -14.30
C THR A 175 18.83 -9.09 -15.42
N ASN A 176 19.29 -9.98 -16.27
CA ASN A 176 18.48 -10.61 -17.32
C ASN A 176 17.31 -11.43 -16.76
N ALA A 177 17.41 -11.96 -15.54
CA ALA A 177 16.34 -12.72 -14.91
C ALA A 177 15.03 -11.92 -14.74
N VAL A 178 15.11 -10.59 -14.62
CA VAL A 178 13.94 -9.69 -14.51
C VAL A 178 13.30 -9.41 -15.87
N HIS A 179 14.05 -9.45 -16.95
CA HIS A 179 13.63 -8.97 -18.26
C HIS A 179 12.35 -9.68 -18.78
N THR A 180 12.37 -11.00 -18.83
CA THR A 180 11.21 -11.77 -19.30
C THR A 180 9.98 -11.62 -18.40
N PRO A 181 10.07 -11.77 -17.06
CA PRO A 181 8.92 -11.53 -16.16
C PRO A 181 8.30 -10.15 -16.32
N TYR A 182 9.10 -9.09 -16.45
CA TYR A 182 8.57 -7.73 -16.60
C TYR A 182 7.94 -7.48 -17.98
N ARG A 183 8.46 -8.06 -19.04
CA ARG A 183 7.81 -8.05 -20.36
C ARG A 183 6.46 -8.77 -20.35
N VAL A 184 6.40 -9.94 -19.72
CA VAL A 184 5.14 -10.69 -19.56
C VAL A 184 4.14 -9.85 -18.75
N MET A 185 4.57 -9.26 -17.64
CA MET A 185 3.71 -8.41 -16.82
C MET A 185 3.23 -7.17 -17.60
N ALA A 186 4.10 -6.51 -18.36
CA ALA A 186 3.72 -5.40 -19.23
C ALA A 186 2.69 -5.83 -20.29
N GLY A 187 2.90 -7.00 -20.91
CA GLY A 187 1.95 -7.58 -21.87
C GLY A 187 0.60 -7.90 -21.23
N LEU A 188 0.58 -8.48 -20.02
CA LEU A 188 -0.66 -8.77 -19.29
C LEU A 188 -1.41 -7.49 -18.89
N LEU A 189 -0.71 -6.45 -18.44
CA LEU A 189 -1.31 -5.13 -18.15
C LEU A 189 -1.88 -4.49 -19.41
N GLY A 190 -1.14 -4.57 -20.54
CA GLY A 190 -1.61 -4.09 -21.86
C GLY A 190 -2.84 -4.86 -22.35
N LEU A 191 -2.83 -6.19 -22.21
CA LEU A 191 -3.98 -7.04 -22.51
C LEU A 191 -5.19 -6.68 -21.65
N LEU A 192 -4.97 -6.46 -20.34
CA LEU A 192 -6.06 -6.06 -19.44
C LEU A 192 -6.61 -4.68 -19.81
N ALA A 193 -5.75 -3.72 -20.20
CA ALA A 193 -6.17 -2.43 -20.74
C ALA A 193 -7.06 -2.60 -21.98
N PHE A 194 -6.64 -3.45 -22.92
CA PHE A 194 -7.40 -3.77 -24.11
C PHE A 194 -8.76 -4.42 -23.79
N LEU A 195 -8.78 -5.41 -22.89
CA LEU A 195 -10.03 -6.07 -22.47
C LEU A 195 -11.00 -5.10 -21.78
N VAL A 196 -10.51 -4.18 -20.94
CA VAL A 196 -11.33 -3.12 -20.33
C VAL A 196 -11.86 -2.17 -21.39
N ALA A 197 -11.03 -1.78 -22.38
CA ALA A 197 -11.46 -0.92 -23.49
C ALA A 197 -12.53 -1.56 -24.37
N ARG A 198 -12.52 -2.91 -24.51
CA ARG A 198 -13.51 -3.67 -25.30
C ARG A 198 -14.71 -4.16 -24.48
N SER A 199 -14.65 -3.99 -23.16
CA SER A 199 -15.73 -4.45 -22.27
C SER A 199 -16.99 -3.59 -22.43
N SER A 200 -18.14 -4.17 -22.08
CA SER A 200 -19.43 -3.47 -21.99
C SER A 200 -19.60 -2.65 -20.69
N LEU A 201 -18.51 -2.34 -20.00
CA LEU A 201 -18.53 -1.54 -18.79
C LEU A 201 -19.11 -0.14 -19.10
N PRO A 202 -20.10 0.36 -18.34
CA PRO A 202 -20.69 1.67 -18.59
C PRO A 202 -19.66 2.78 -18.37
N GLU A 203 -19.76 3.85 -19.17
CA GLU A 203 -18.99 5.05 -18.88
C GLU A 203 -19.70 5.83 -17.76
N ILE A 204 -18.97 6.09 -16.69
CA ILE A 204 -19.46 6.81 -15.51
C ILE A 204 -18.64 8.10 -15.39
N THR A 205 -19.30 9.24 -15.32
CA THR A 205 -18.66 10.55 -15.12
C THR A 205 -18.64 10.90 -13.64
N MET A 206 -17.51 11.41 -13.14
CA MET A 206 -17.33 11.76 -11.72
C MET A 206 -18.29 12.86 -11.21
N GLU A 207 -18.95 13.60 -12.11
CA GLU A 207 -19.84 14.71 -11.72
C GLU A 207 -21.25 14.28 -11.35
N GLN A 208 -21.70 13.09 -11.78
CA GLN A 208 -23.12 12.70 -11.67
C GLN A 208 -23.46 11.95 -10.38
N ASP A 209 -22.49 11.33 -9.68
CA ASP A 209 -22.82 10.31 -8.70
C ASP A 209 -21.86 10.18 -7.50
N VAL A 210 -21.13 11.20 -7.10
CA VAL A 210 -20.64 11.18 -5.72
C VAL A 210 -21.88 11.35 -4.84
N PRO A 211 -22.34 10.31 -4.11
CA PRO A 211 -23.50 10.47 -3.25
C PRO A 211 -23.24 11.68 -2.38
N ALA A 212 -24.10 12.68 -2.46
CA ALA A 212 -24.04 13.83 -1.59
C ALA A 212 -24.09 13.30 -0.16
N GLN A 213 -22.89 13.12 0.44
CA GLN A 213 -22.81 12.71 1.84
C GLN A 213 -23.60 13.73 2.63
N ARG A 214 -24.64 13.27 3.27
CA ARG A 214 -25.67 13.97 4.05
C ARG A 214 -25.59 15.49 3.91
N PRO A 215 -26.56 16.10 3.18
CA PRO A 215 -26.60 17.57 3.02
C PRO A 215 -26.57 18.21 4.42
N GLY A 216 -25.59 19.07 4.68
CA GLY A 216 -25.52 19.83 5.93
C GLY A 216 -24.32 19.54 6.84
N ARG A 217 -23.47 18.53 6.57
CA ARG A 217 -22.25 18.35 7.39
C ARG A 217 -21.20 19.39 7.00
N ARG A 218 -20.93 20.32 7.93
CA ARG A 218 -19.92 21.37 7.77
C ARG A 218 -18.53 20.71 7.66
N ARG A 219 -17.76 21.09 6.63
CA ARG A 219 -16.36 20.64 6.46
C ARG A 219 -15.57 20.95 7.74
N ASN A 220 -14.90 19.92 8.27
CA ASN A 220 -13.95 20.09 9.37
C ASN A 220 -12.54 19.93 8.82
N SER A 221 -11.94 21.05 8.39
CA SER A 221 -10.62 21.06 7.76
C SER A 221 -9.52 20.50 8.65
N LEU A 222 -9.59 20.69 9.97
CA LEU A 222 -8.59 20.15 10.90
C LEU A 222 -8.70 18.63 11.01
N ARG A 223 -9.92 18.08 11.11
CA ARG A 223 -10.13 16.62 11.15
C ARG A 223 -9.74 15.97 9.84
N LEU A 224 -10.02 16.61 8.70
CA LEU A 224 -9.59 16.15 7.41
C LEU A 224 -8.06 16.10 7.33
N ALA A 225 -7.36 17.18 7.71
CA ALA A 225 -5.91 17.26 7.67
C ALA A 225 -5.24 16.23 8.59
N THR A 226 -5.73 16.09 9.82
CA THR A 226 -5.21 15.09 10.77
C THR A 226 -5.54 13.65 10.35
N GLY A 227 -6.67 13.43 9.68
CA GLY A 227 -7.02 12.15 9.09
C GLY A 227 -6.14 11.78 7.88
N VAL A 228 -5.79 12.77 7.03
CA VAL A 228 -4.82 12.60 5.95
C VAL A 228 -3.43 12.26 6.51
N LEU A 229 -3.03 12.91 7.62
CA LEU A 229 -1.79 12.57 8.32
C LEU A 229 -1.84 11.14 8.91
N ALA A 230 -2.97 10.74 9.50
CA ALA A 230 -3.15 9.37 9.98
C ALA A 230 -3.02 8.35 8.83
N MET A 231 -3.56 8.65 7.65
CA MET A 231 -3.42 7.81 6.45
C MET A 231 -1.96 7.75 5.98
N PHE A 232 -1.25 8.88 5.99
CA PHE A 232 0.17 8.95 5.63
C PHE A 232 1.03 8.07 6.54
N LEU A 233 0.84 8.19 7.85
CA LEU A 233 1.54 7.37 8.83
C LEU A 233 1.17 5.89 8.68
N TYR A 234 -0.12 5.58 8.49
CA TYR A 234 -0.57 4.21 8.28
C TYR A 234 0.10 3.54 7.06
N VAL A 235 0.05 4.19 5.89
CA VAL A 235 0.68 3.62 4.69
C VAL A 235 2.18 3.50 4.87
N GLY A 236 2.80 4.47 5.56
CA GLY A 236 4.22 4.41 5.89
C GLY A 236 4.59 3.18 6.72
N ILE A 237 3.86 2.87 7.79
CA ILE A 237 4.14 1.68 8.62
C ILE A 237 3.72 0.38 7.94
N GLU A 238 2.69 0.38 7.11
CA GLU A 238 2.29 -0.78 6.31
C GLU A 238 3.39 -1.18 5.32
N VAL A 239 3.91 -0.19 4.57
CA VAL A 239 5.01 -0.40 3.62
C VAL A 239 6.31 -0.74 4.34
N LEU A 240 6.59 -0.10 5.47
CA LEU A 240 7.77 -0.42 6.27
C LEU A 240 7.75 -1.88 6.74
N ALA A 241 6.61 -2.36 7.26
CA ALA A 241 6.45 -3.75 7.71
C ALA A 241 6.44 -4.75 6.53
N GLY A 242 5.98 -4.34 5.34
CA GLY A 242 5.92 -5.20 4.16
C GLY A 242 7.19 -5.23 3.34
N ASP A 243 7.73 -4.06 3.01
CA ASP A 243 8.84 -3.93 2.06
C ASP A 243 10.22 -3.91 2.74
N ALA A 244 10.33 -3.33 3.96
CA ALA A 244 11.60 -3.24 4.67
C ALA A 244 11.91 -4.49 5.53
N ILE A 245 10.98 -5.44 5.69
CA ILE A 245 11.17 -6.64 6.50
C ILE A 245 12.34 -7.50 6.03
N GLY A 246 12.66 -7.48 4.74
CA GLY A 246 13.84 -8.17 4.20
C GLY A 246 15.14 -7.63 4.78
N LEU A 247 15.29 -6.30 4.82
CA LEU A 247 16.44 -5.62 5.45
C LEU A 247 16.46 -5.88 6.96
N PHE A 248 15.29 -5.77 7.61
CA PHE A 248 15.14 -6.08 9.04
C PHE A 248 15.56 -7.51 9.37
N GLY A 249 15.15 -8.51 8.57
CA GLY A 249 15.54 -9.92 8.76
C GLY A 249 17.04 -10.13 8.59
N ARG A 250 17.70 -9.45 7.66
CA ARG A 250 19.17 -9.52 7.47
C ARG A 250 19.93 -9.02 8.68
N SER A 251 19.45 -7.97 9.37
CA SER A 251 20.09 -7.50 10.60
C SER A 251 20.07 -8.50 11.77
N TYR A 252 19.19 -9.50 11.67
CA TYR A 252 19.12 -10.65 12.58
C TYR A 252 19.84 -11.90 12.03
N GLY A 253 20.68 -11.76 11.02
CA GLY A 253 21.51 -12.85 10.48
C GLY A 253 20.79 -13.79 9.54
N LEU A 254 19.57 -13.49 9.09
CA LEU A 254 18.87 -14.30 8.11
C LEU A 254 19.50 -14.13 6.72
N SER A 255 19.68 -15.25 6.01
CA SER A 255 20.22 -15.25 4.66
C SER A 255 19.28 -14.55 3.65
N LEU A 256 19.83 -14.07 2.54
CA LEU A 256 19.03 -13.48 1.45
C LEU A 256 18.00 -14.47 0.90
N ASP A 257 18.30 -15.76 0.89
CA ASP A 257 17.40 -16.82 0.43
C ASP A 257 16.19 -17.04 1.34
N VAL A 258 16.27 -16.62 2.60
CA VAL A 258 15.13 -16.59 3.52
C VAL A 258 14.41 -15.24 3.45
N THR A 259 15.16 -14.14 3.49
CA THR A 259 14.57 -12.79 3.60
C THR A 259 13.77 -12.36 2.37
N LYS A 260 14.05 -12.93 1.19
CA LYS A 260 13.27 -12.69 -0.05
C LYS A 260 11.80 -13.09 0.05
N TYR A 261 11.42 -13.98 1.01
CA TYR A 261 10.03 -14.42 1.25
C TYR A 261 9.31 -13.66 2.37
N LEU A 262 10.02 -12.85 3.15
CA LEU A 262 9.44 -12.21 4.35
C LEU A 262 8.30 -11.25 4.01
N THR A 263 8.37 -10.53 2.88
CA THR A 263 7.26 -9.70 2.39
C THR A 263 5.99 -10.54 2.18
N ALA A 264 6.11 -11.72 1.53
CA ALA A 264 4.97 -12.61 1.34
C ALA A 264 4.40 -13.11 2.69
N MET A 265 5.25 -13.36 3.68
CA MET A 265 4.84 -13.76 5.03
C MET A 265 4.06 -12.65 5.75
N THR A 266 4.53 -11.40 5.68
CA THR A 266 3.80 -10.23 6.22
C THR A 266 2.43 -10.07 5.57
N LEU A 267 2.34 -10.26 4.25
CA LEU A 267 1.09 -10.16 3.52
C LEU A 267 0.14 -11.32 3.78
N ALA A 268 0.67 -12.53 4.03
CA ALA A 268 -0.14 -13.66 4.49
C ALA A 268 -0.75 -13.38 5.87
N SER A 269 0.03 -12.81 6.79
CA SER A 269 -0.44 -12.33 8.09
C SER A 269 -1.52 -11.25 7.93
N MET A 270 -1.33 -10.30 6.98
CA MET A 270 -2.33 -9.28 6.66
C MET A 270 -3.60 -9.87 6.07
N MET A 271 -3.50 -10.89 5.20
CA MET A 271 -4.67 -11.61 4.68
C MET A 271 -5.47 -12.26 5.81
N ALA A 272 -4.79 -12.92 6.76
CA ALA A 272 -5.45 -13.47 7.95
C ALA A 272 -6.19 -12.38 8.74
N GLY A 273 -5.56 -11.20 8.92
CA GLY A 273 -6.20 -10.04 9.55
C GLY A 273 -7.45 -9.54 8.81
N TYR A 274 -7.43 -9.51 7.47
CA TYR A 274 -8.61 -9.19 6.67
C TYR A 274 -9.75 -10.20 6.87
N LEU A 275 -9.44 -11.50 6.84
CA LEU A 275 -10.45 -12.55 7.04
C LEU A 275 -11.08 -12.47 8.43
N VAL A 276 -10.26 -12.29 9.48
CA VAL A 276 -10.76 -12.08 10.84
C VAL A 276 -11.58 -10.80 10.94
N GLY A 277 -11.09 -9.69 10.39
CA GLY A 277 -11.77 -8.42 10.38
C GLY A 277 -13.15 -8.47 9.70
N MET A 278 -13.27 -9.14 8.56
CA MET A 278 -14.57 -9.33 7.87
C MET A 278 -15.60 -10.10 8.70
N VAL A 279 -15.15 -11.03 9.56
CA VAL A 279 -16.04 -11.79 10.45
C VAL A 279 -16.40 -10.96 11.69
N VAL A 280 -15.43 -10.23 12.24
CA VAL A 280 -15.58 -9.52 13.53
C VAL A 280 -16.32 -8.19 13.34
N VAL A 281 -16.05 -7.49 12.23
CA VAL A 281 -16.66 -6.18 11.93
C VAL A 281 -17.79 -6.37 10.89
N PRO A 282 -18.96 -5.81 11.06
CA PRO A 282 -19.50 -5.09 12.23
C PRO A 282 -20.18 -6.00 13.28
N ARG A 283 -20.11 -7.32 13.10
CA ARG A 283 -20.94 -8.31 13.85
C ARG A 283 -20.71 -8.23 15.37
N PHE A 284 -19.47 -8.09 15.81
CA PHE A 284 -19.10 -8.11 17.25
C PHE A 284 -18.65 -6.73 17.74
N ILE A 285 -17.91 -5.99 16.91
CA ILE A 285 -17.41 -4.66 17.29
C ILE A 285 -17.50 -3.69 16.08
N SER A 286 -17.60 -2.39 16.38
CA SER A 286 -17.61 -1.38 15.34
C SER A 286 -16.23 -1.25 14.68
N GLN A 287 -16.22 -0.74 13.45
CA GLN A 287 -15.03 -0.52 12.64
C GLN A 287 -14.02 0.39 13.36
N GLU A 288 -14.49 1.43 14.04
CA GLU A 288 -13.68 2.37 14.80
C GLU A 288 -12.98 1.70 15.98
N ARG A 289 -13.72 0.89 16.75
CA ARG A 289 -13.17 0.14 17.89
C ARG A 289 -12.18 -0.91 17.42
N TYR A 290 -12.46 -1.60 16.31
CA TYR A 290 -11.52 -2.58 15.73
C TYR A 290 -10.19 -1.91 15.38
N MET A 291 -10.23 -0.72 14.76
CA MET A 291 -9.02 0.03 14.43
C MET A 291 -8.22 0.43 15.67
N ILE A 292 -8.88 0.89 16.75
CA ILE A 292 -8.20 1.21 18.02
C ILE A 292 -7.51 -0.03 18.60
N VAL A 293 -8.23 -1.18 18.63
CA VAL A 293 -7.67 -2.46 19.10
C VAL A 293 -6.48 -2.89 18.25
N SER A 294 -6.58 -2.76 16.92
CA SER A 294 -5.47 -3.05 16.00
C SER A 294 -4.23 -2.20 16.31
N CYS A 295 -4.39 -0.91 16.57
CA CYS A 295 -3.28 -0.04 16.96
C CYS A 295 -2.67 -0.45 18.31
N ILE A 296 -3.48 -0.79 19.31
CA ILE A 296 -3.00 -1.25 20.62
C ILE A 296 -2.21 -2.56 20.47
N VAL A 297 -2.76 -3.54 19.75
CA VAL A 297 -2.08 -4.81 19.49
C VAL A 297 -0.79 -4.59 18.70
N GLY A 298 -0.78 -3.69 17.72
CA GLY A 298 0.42 -3.30 16.98
C GLY A 298 1.52 -2.75 17.89
N VAL A 299 1.18 -1.86 18.82
CA VAL A 299 2.14 -1.35 19.83
C VAL A 299 2.65 -2.49 20.72
N LEU A 300 1.76 -3.38 21.20
CA LEU A 300 2.18 -4.52 22.03
C LEU A 300 3.14 -5.46 21.29
N ILE A 301 2.88 -5.77 20.02
CA ILE A 301 3.78 -6.58 19.18
C ILE A 301 5.14 -5.86 19.04
N CYS A 302 5.17 -4.55 18.82
CA CYS A 302 6.41 -3.79 18.78
C CYS A 302 7.20 -3.84 20.10
N LEU A 303 6.52 -3.74 21.24
CA LEU A 303 7.15 -3.85 22.55
C LEU A 303 7.73 -5.26 22.80
N ILE A 304 7.01 -6.30 22.36
CA ILE A 304 7.52 -7.68 22.41
C ILE A 304 8.77 -7.83 21.53
N ALA A 305 8.76 -7.24 20.34
CA ALA A 305 9.92 -7.28 19.44
C ALA A 305 11.16 -6.60 20.03
N LEU A 306 10.99 -5.54 20.84
CA LEU A 306 12.09 -4.87 21.55
C LEU A 306 12.71 -5.70 22.66
N THR A 307 11.96 -6.63 23.24
CA THR A 307 12.39 -7.44 24.39
C THR A 307 12.85 -8.85 24.01
N THR A 308 12.63 -9.26 22.75
CA THR A 308 12.94 -10.61 22.25
C THR A 308 14.24 -10.61 21.42
N HIS A 309 14.80 -11.82 21.23
CA HIS A 309 16.04 -12.05 20.51
C HIS A 309 15.91 -13.13 19.43
N GLY A 310 16.91 -13.29 18.60
CA GLY A 310 16.92 -14.26 17.52
C GLY A 310 15.92 -13.92 16.43
N ILE A 311 15.13 -14.89 15.98
CA ILE A 311 14.15 -14.73 14.91
C ILE A 311 12.82 -14.06 15.37
N ALA A 312 12.55 -14.05 16.69
CA ALA A 312 11.28 -13.58 17.22
C ALA A 312 10.94 -12.12 16.83
N PRO A 313 11.86 -11.13 16.86
CA PRO A 313 11.57 -9.79 16.37
C PRO A 313 11.12 -9.75 14.89
N VAL A 314 11.70 -10.59 14.04
CA VAL A 314 11.31 -10.68 12.61
C VAL A 314 9.90 -11.21 12.46
N LEU A 315 9.53 -12.24 13.25
CA LEU A 315 8.16 -12.76 13.29
C LEU A 315 7.18 -11.72 13.82
N CYS A 316 7.56 -10.93 14.83
CA CYS A 316 6.75 -9.81 15.32
C CYS A 316 6.50 -8.78 14.22
N VAL A 317 7.52 -8.39 13.46
CA VAL A 317 7.36 -7.46 12.32
C VAL A 317 6.42 -8.06 11.25
N ALA A 318 6.55 -9.35 10.94
CA ALA A 318 5.62 -10.00 10.01
C ALA A 318 4.16 -10.01 10.54
N LEU A 319 3.97 -10.18 11.86
CA LEU A 319 2.65 -10.13 12.50
C LEU A 319 2.03 -8.71 12.49
N LEU A 320 2.81 -7.64 12.32
CA LEU A 320 2.25 -6.30 12.12
C LEU A 320 1.36 -6.25 10.87
N GLY A 321 1.57 -7.13 9.90
CA GLY A 321 0.63 -7.29 8.78
C GLY A 321 -0.80 -7.55 9.26
N PHE A 322 -0.99 -8.43 10.25
CA PHE A 322 -2.31 -8.74 10.81
C PHE A 322 -2.98 -7.49 11.42
N THR A 323 -2.25 -6.70 12.18
CA THR A 323 -2.78 -5.48 12.81
C THR A 323 -3.07 -4.37 11.80
N ASN A 324 -2.29 -4.29 10.72
CA ASN A 324 -2.45 -3.31 9.66
C ASN A 324 -3.68 -3.58 8.76
N ALA A 325 -4.18 -4.82 8.69
CA ALA A 325 -5.14 -5.26 7.70
C ALA A 325 -6.38 -4.38 7.59
N MET A 326 -7.04 -4.06 8.71
CA MET A 326 -8.33 -3.36 8.70
C MET A 326 -8.22 -1.85 8.95
N ILE A 327 -7.00 -1.31 9.10
CA ILE A 327 -6.83 0.13 9.37
C ILE A 327 -7.25 0.95 8.14
N LEU A 328 -6.76 0.62 6.94
CA LEU A 328 -7.12 1.36 5.71
C LEU A 328 -8.62 1.30 5.40
N PRO A 329 -9.27 0.11 5.39
CA PRO A 329 -10.72 0.02 5.17
C PRO A 329 -11.55 0.83 6.17
N ALA A 330 -11.07 0.97 7.41
CA ALA A 330 -11.71 1.77 8.45
C ALA A 330 -11.42 3.26 8.27
N LEU A 331 -10.17 3.62 8.12
CA LEU A 331 -9.69 5.00 8.12
C LEU A 331 -10.18 5.78 6.91
N PHE A 332 -10.13 5.19 5.70
CA PHE A 332 -10.45 5.86 4.45
C PHE A 332 -11.88 6.46 4.43
N PRO A 333 -12.95 5.68 4.68
CA PRO A 333 -14.30 6.22 4.68
C PRO A 333 -14.56 7.22 5.82
N ILE A 334 -13.93 7.04 6.99
CA ILE A 334 -14.10 7.95 8.13
C ILE A 334 -13.51 9.32 7.81
N VAL A 335 -12.29 9.38 7.25
CA VAL A 335 -11.66 10.63 6.85
C VAL A 335 -12.42 11.29 5.70
N LEU A 336 -12.88 10.49 4.72
CA LEU A 336 -13.66 11.00 3.59
C LEU A 336 -14.98 11.64 4.06
N ALA A 337 -15.60 11.11 5.11
CA ALA A 337 -16.83 11.67 5.69
C ALA A 337 -16.63 13.09 6.30
N GLU A 338 -15.41 13.48 6.65
CA GLU A 338 -15.10 14.82 7.17
C GLU A 338 -14.92 15.88 6.04
N ALA A 339 -14.91 15.44 4.78
CA ALA A 339 -14.71 16.32 3.62
C ALA A 339 -15.94 17.17 3.25
N GLY A 340 -17.14 16.75 3.68
CA GLY A 340 -18.39 17.41 3.28
C GLY A 340 -18.63 17.31 1.76
N ALA A 341 -18.89 18.43 1.09
CA ALA A 341 -19.15 18.48 -0.36
C ALA A 341 -17.89 18.25 -1.24
N ASP A 342 -16.68 18.35 -0.68
CA ASP A 342 -15.41 18.28 -1.43
C ASP A 342 -14.84 16.83 -1.51
N GLY A 343 -15.68 15.82 -1.60
CA GLY A 343 -15.29 14.40 -1.57
C GLY A 343 -14.21 14.02 -2.59
N ALA A 344 -14.26 14.54 -3.82
CA ALA A 344 -13.26 14.26 -4.86
C ALA A 344 -11.86 14.81 -4.48
N LYS A 345 -11.79 16.01 -3.91
CA LYS A 345 -10.52 16.57 -3.43
C LYS A 345 -9.99 15.81 -2.21
N ALA A 346 -10.87 15.41 -1.30
CA ALA A 346 -10.48 14.62 -0.15
C ALA A 346 -9.96 13.24 -0.55
N THR A 347 -10.57 12.59 -1.54
CA THR A 347 -10.05 11.35 -2.13
C THR A 347 -8.64 11.56 -2.69
N ALA A 348 -8.41 12.66 -3.41
CA ALA A 348 -7.07 12.97 -3.92
C ALA A 348 -6.06 13.14 -2.78
N PHE A 349 -6.40 13.86 -1.70
CA PHE A 349 -5.52 14.02 -0.55
C PHE A 349 -5.26 12.70 0.20
N LEU A 350 -6.26 11.82 0.30
CA LEU A 350 -6.08 10.49 0.88
C LEU A 350 -5.17 9.61 0.03
N VAL A 351 -5.26 9.70 -1.30
CA VAL A 351 -4.34 9.00 -2.20
C VAL A 351 -2.94 9.63 -2.15
N MET A 352 -2.83 10.97 -2.05
CA MET A 352 -1.54 11.64 -1.83
C MET A 352 -0.85 11.18 -0.54
N ALA A 353 -1.62 10.87 0.51
CA ALA A 353 -1.10 10.36 1.77
C ALA A 353 -0.39 8.99 1.61
N PHE A 354 -0.63 8.24 0.53
CA PHE A 354 0.11 7.00 0.25
C PHE A 354 1.62 7.22 0.05
N SER A 355 2.03 8.46 -0.18
CA SER A 355 3.45 8.86 -0.16
C SER A 355 4.16 8.62 1.18
N GLY A 356 3.44 8.33 2.26
CA GLY A 356 4.02 7.82 3.51
C GLY A 356 4.87 6.57 3.29
N GLY A 357 4.50 5.72 2.32
CA GLY A 357 5.28 4.57 1.86
C GLY A 357 6.62 4.92 1.18
N ALA A 358 6.82 6.17 0.75
CA ALA A 358 8.13 6.66 0.32
C ALA A 358 8.95 7.18 1.51
N VAL A 359 8.30 7.93 2.40
CA VAL A 359 8.99 8.74 3.41
C VAL A 359 9.45 7.90 4.60
N LEU A 360 8.57 7.07 5.20
CA LEU A 360 8.93 6.32 6.40
C LEU A 360 10.04 5.28 6.16
N PRO A 361 10.02 4.48 5.08
CA PRO A 361 11.13 3.57 4.79
C PRO A 361 12.46 4.29 4.54
N GLN A 362 12.42 5.47 3.92
CA GLN A 362 13.63 6.25 3.71
C GLN A 362 14.19 6.83 5.02
N ILE A 363 13.32 7.33 5.90
CA ILE A 363 13.73 7.74 7.25
C ILE A 363 14.33 6.56 8.01
N PHE A 364 13.70 5.38 7.93
CA PHE A 364 14.16 4.17 8.59
C PHE A 364 15.61 3.84 8.24
N VAL A 365 15.94 3.77 6.95
CA VAL A 365 17.31 3.39 6.54
C VAL A 365 18.37 4.43 6.90
N HIS A 366 17.98 5.71 6.99
CA HIS A 366 18.88 6.76 7.47
C HIS A 366 19.13 6.72 8.98
N LEU A 367 18.16 6.22 9.76
CA LEU A 367 18.28 6.07 11.22
C LEU A 367 19.05 4.82 11.65
N ILE A 368 19.19 3.82 10.78
CA ILE A 368 19.86 2.54 11.11
C ILE A 368 21.28 2.76 11.64
N PRO A 369 22.16 3.59 11.03
CA PRO A 369 23.53 3.77 11.50
C PRO A 369 23.61 4.34 12.92
N GLU A 370 22.64 5.17 13.33
CA GLU A 370 22.67 5.86 14.63
C GLU A 370 21.94 5.06 15.72
N LEU A 371 20.78 4.46 15.40
CA LEU A 371 19.91 3.84 16.39
C LEU A 371 19.93 2.30 16.35
N GLY A 372 20.51 1.71 15.31
CA GLY A 372 20.36 0.30 15.00
C GLY A 372 19.00 -0.02 14.40
N THR A 373 18.91 -1.18 13.72
CA THR A 373 17.75 -1.54 12.88
C THR A 373 16.45 -1.62 13.68
N THR A 374 16.48 -2.28 14.85
CA THR A 374 15.26 -2.49 15.66
C THR A 374 14.73 -1.18 16.24
N SER A 375 15.62 -0.36 16.84
CA SER A 375 15.21 0.91 17.44
C SER A 375 14.72 1.91 16.38
N ALA A 376 15.38 1.96 15.22
CA ALA A 376 14.96 2.80 14.10
C ALA A 376 13.56 2.39 13.59
N PHE A 377 13.31 1.08 13.45
CA PHE A 377 12.01 0.55 13.02
C PHE A 377 10.90 0.87 14.04
N MET A 378 11.12 0.49 15.31
CA MET A 378 10.11 0.67 16.35
C MET A 378 9.88 2.14 16.69
N GLY A 379 10.92 2.98 16.58
CA GLY A 379 10.82 4.44 16.76
C GLY A 379 9.92 5.13 15.73
N LEU A 380 9.69 4.53 14.57
CA LEU A 380 8.74 5.02 13.57
C LEU A 380 7.36 4.40 13.75
N VAL A 381 7.31 3.09 14.01
CA VAL A 381 6.05 2.33 14.02
C VAL A 381 5.21 2.61 15.27
N ILE A 382 5.83 2.63 16.46
CA ILE A 382 5.11 2.86 17.72
C ILE A 382 4.42 4.24 17.75
N PRO A 383 5.11 5.38 17.49
CA PRO A 383 4.46 6.68 17.46
C PRO A 383 3.35 6.77 16.42
N SER A 384 3.51 6.10 15.27
CA SER A 384 2.49 6.08 14.22
C SER A 384 1.22 5.37 14.69
N TYR A 385 1.32 4.18 15.30
CA TYR A 385 0.15 3.50 15.87
C TYR A 385 -0.51 4.32 16.98
N LEU A 386 0.28 4.93 17.86
CA LEU A 386 -0.25 5.79 18.93
C LEU A 386 -1.02 6.98 18.36
N PHE A 387 -0.48 7.65 17.34
CA PHE A 387 -1.17 8.76 16.69
C PHE A 387 -2.49 8.32 16.05
N ILE A 388 -2.48 7.22 15.27
CA ILE A 388 -3.66 6.70 14.58
C ILE A 388 -4.73 6.27 15.59
N GLY A 389 -4.35 5.54 16.65
CA GLY A 389 -5.26 5.09 17.70
C GLY A 389 -5.87 6.24 18.50
N LEU A 390 -5.06 7.23 18.88
CA LEU A 390 -5.52 8.45 19.59
C LEU A 390 -6.44 9.27 18.69
N TRP A 391 -6.10 9.48 17.44
CA TRP A 391 -6.93 10.20 16.48
C TRP A 391 -8.31 9.55 16.35
N MET A 392 -8.38 8.21 16.20
CA MET A 392 -9.65 7.50 16.11
C MET A 392 -10.44 7.57 17.44
N THR A 393 -9.77 7.48 18.58
CA THR A 393 -10.42 7.61 19.89
C THR A 393 -11.09 8.99 20.04
N VAL A 394 -10.41 10.05 19.63
CA VAL A 394 -10.97 11.40 19.65
C VAL A 394 -12.19 11.54 18.71
N ILE A 395 -12.14 10.91 17.52
CA ILE A 395 -13.27 10.90 16.61
C ILE A 395 -14.44 10.12 17.21
N LEU A 396 -14.21 8.96 17.80
CA LEU A 396 -15.23 8.11 18.40
C LEU A 396 -15.94 8.81 19.57
N ILE A 397 -15.20 9.46 20.47
CA ILE A 397 -15.77 10.20 21.60
C ILE A 397 -16.67 11.35 21.12
N LYS A 398 -16.24 12.08 20.07
CA LYS A 398 -16.99 13.23 19.56
C LYS A 398 -18.20 12.84 18.69
N THR A 399 -18.28 11.61 18.23
CA THR A 399 -19.43 11.10 17.43
C THR A 399 -20.46 10.38 18.27
N GLN A 400 -20.17 9.98 19.49
CA GLN A 400 -21.18 9.46 20.40
C GLN A 400 -22.11 10.61 20.84
N PRO A 401 -23.45 10.48 20.64
CA PRO A 401 -24.37 11.46 21.19
C PRO A 401 -24.22 11.46 22.71
N THR A 402 -23.90 12.62 23.25
CA THR A 402 -23.80 12.82 24.70
C THR A 402 -25.15 12.36 25.29
N LEU A 403 -25.15 11.49 26.30
CA LEU A 403 -26.32 11.05 27.04
C LEU A 403 -27.25 12.21 27.47
N ALA A 404 -26.69 13.42 27.58
CA ALA A 404 -27.42 14.68 27.81
C ALA A 404 -28.44 15.06 26.70
N ASN A 405 -28.27 14.53 25.44
CA ASN A 405 -29.23 14.81 24.36
C ASN A 405 -30.37 13.79 24.32
N LEU A 406 -30.25 12.63 24.95
CA LEU A 406 -31.34 11.65 25.11
C LEU A 406 -32.33 12.04 26.20
N VAL A 407 -31.91 12.91 27.13
CA VAL A 407 -32.77 13.45 28.24
C VAL A 407 -33.58 14.67 27.79
N LYS A 408 -33.30 15.26 26.62
CA LYS A 408 -33.97 16.47 26.09
C LYS A 408 -35.07 16.20 25.09
N THR A 409 -35.53 14.97 24.91
CA THR A 409 -36.83 14.73 24.25
C THR A 409 -37.91 14.91 25.34
N PRO A 410 -38.73 15.98 25.31
CA PRO A 410 -39.87 16.08 26.23
C PRO A 410 -40.87 14.99 25.81
N ALA A 411 -41.12 14.07 26.74
CA ALA A 411 -42.28 13.23 26.66
C ALA A 411 -43.52 14.17 26.72
N GLY A 412 -44.35 14.09 25.68
CA GLY A 412 -45.72 14.63 25.77
C GLY A 412 -45.98 15.88 24.91
N ALA A 413 -46.46 15.65 23.69
CA ALA A 413 -47.56 16.47 23.16
C ALA A 413 -48.76 15.54 22.97
N PRO A 414 -49.91 15.82 23.62
CA PRO A 414 -51.11 15.01 23.41
C PRO A 414 -51.68 15.30 22.02
N GLU A 415 -52.15 14.22 21.39
CA GLU A 415 -53.02 14.29 20.23
C GLU A 415 -54.27 15.12 20.53
N ALA A 416 -54.55 16.11 19.71
CA ALA A 416 -55.86 16.73 19.56
C ALA A 416 -56.16 16.91 18.06
#